data_3485a4642e5a0988e2b347332267f6a8
#
_entry.id   3485a4642e5a0988e2b347332267f6a8
#
_cell.length_a   1.000
_cell.length_b   1.000
_cell.length_c   1.000
_cell.angle_alpha   90.00
_cell.angle_beta   90.00
_cell.angle_gamma   90.00
#
_symmetry.space_group_name_H-M   'P 1'
#
loop_
_entity.id
_entity.type
_entity.pdbx_description
1 polymer ?
#
loop_
_entity_poly.entity_id
_entity_poly.type
_entity_poly.pdbx_seq_one_letter_code
_entity_poly.pdbx_strand_id
1 'polypeptide(L)'
;MKICLVGYGAMGHVVADSISSDDIISGIVAPGYNENFEGIESDVIIDFSHHSNIFKIHEYVKKTHKPVVIATTGYTEDEMELVNDLKNYAPVLYSSNFSLGVILMNRVVREISPILRESFDVELIEKHHNKK
;
A
#
# COMPACT_ATOMS: atom_id res chain seq x y z
N MET A 1 12.85 1.20 14.46
CA MET A 1 12.38 0.07 13.60
C MET A 1 13.09 0.16 12.25
N LYS A 2 13.45 -0.99 11.63
CA LYS A 2 14.04 -1.07 10.30
C LYS A 2 12.93 -1.21 9.25
N ILE A 3 12.83 -0.28 8.31
CA ILE A 3 11.79 -0.24 7.28
C ILE A 3 12.42 -0.52 5.91
N CYS A 4 11.86 -1.49 5.18
CA CYS A 4 12.16 -1.69 3.77
C CYS A 4 11.06 -1.05 2.93
N LEU A 5 11.42 -0.09 2.06
CA LEU A 5 10.50 0.50 1.10
C LEU A 5 10.55 -0.25 -0.23
N VAL A 6 9.37 -0.58 -0.77
CA VAL A 6 9.22 -1.08 -2.13
C VAL A 6 8.55 0.02 -2.96
N GLY A 7 9.25 0.48 -3.99
CA GLY A 7 8.88 1.68 -4.75
C GLY A 7 9.41 2.97 -4.12
N TYR A 8 10.11 3.76 -4.93
CA TYR A 8 10.70 5.03 -4.51
C TYR A 8 10.37 6.17 -5.50
N GLY A 9 9.09 6.20 -5.91
CA GLY A 9 8.49 7.32 -6.64
C GLY A 9 8.01 8.42 -5.68
N ALA A 10 7.06 9.24 -6.12
CA ALA A 10 6.56 10.38 -5.34
C ALA A 10 6.12 9.98 -3.91
N MET A 11 5.35 8.90 -3.77
CA MET A 11 4.90 8.43 -2.44
C MET A 11 6.03 7.80 -1.62
N GLY A 12 6.93 7.06 -2.25
CA GLY A 12 8.09 6.49 -1.55
C GLY A 12 8.98 7.55 -0.91
N HIS A 13 9.21 8.68 -1.60
CA HIS A 13 9.90 9.84 -1.03
C HIS A 13 9.16 10.44 0.16
N VAL A 14 7.84 10.68 0.03
CA VAL A 14 7.02 11.22 1.12
C VAL A 14 7.08 10.32 2.36
N VAL A 15 7.00 9.01 2.17
CA VAL A 15 7.11 8.05 3.28
C VAL A 15 8.49 8.12 3.93
N ALA A 16 9.56 8.13 3.11
CA ALA A 16 10.93 8.23 3.62
C ALA A 16 11.17 9.51 4.43
N ASP A 17 10.61 10.65 3.98
CA ASP A 17 10.73 11.94 4.65
C ASP A 17 9.86 12.04 5.92
N SER A 18 8.88 11.16 6.07
CA SER A 18 7.88 11.19 7.16
C SER A 18 8.17 10.20 8.29
N ILE A 19 9.22 9.37 8.18
CA ILE A 19 9.56 8.41 9.23
C ILE A 19 10.02 9.12 10.50
N SER A 20 9.77 8.49 11.65
CA SER A 20 10.24 8.96 12.96
C SER A 20 11.76 8.95 13.05
N SER A 21 12.33 9.80 13.89
CA SER A 21 13.78 9.79 14.20
C SER A 21 14.29 8.46 14.79
N ASP A 22 13.38 7.66 15.34
CA ASP A 22 13.69 6.35 15.93
C ASP A 22 13.62 5.20 14.89
N ASP A 23 13.19 5.51 13.68
CA ASP A 23 13.05 4.56 12.58
C ASP A 23 14.12 4.81 11.51
N ILE A 24 14.47 3.79 10.76
CA ILE A 24 15.45 3.89 9.67
C ILE A 24 14.93 3.17 8.41
N ILE A 25 15.20 3.75 7.24
CA ILE A 25 15.06 3.04 5.97
C ILE A 25 16.27 2.12 5.83
N SER A 26 16.06 0.83 6.02
CA SER A 26 17.11 -0.19 5.94
C SER A 26 17.38 -0.69 4.53
N GLY A 27 16.45 -0.43 3.61
CA GLY A 27 16.59 -0.78 2.20
C GLY A 27 15.46 -0.19 1.35
N ILE A 28 15.77 0.01 0.07
CA ILE A 28 14.82 0.48 -0.94
C ILE A 28 14.87 -0.51 -2.11
N VAL A 29 13.73 -1.12 -2.43
CA VAL A 29 13.58 -1.99 -3.61
C VAL A 29 12.87 -1.18 -4.69
N ALA A 30 13.63 -0.63 -5.62
CA ALA A 30 13.15 0.21 -6.72
C ALA A 30 14.21 0.33 -7.82
N PRO A 31 13.83 0.74 -9.05
CA PRO A 31 14.79 1.02 -10.12
C PRO A 31 15.85 2.05 -9.67
N GLY A 32 17.12 1.72 -9.87
CA GLY A 32 18.25 2.57 -9.43
C GLY A 32 18.69 2.37 -7.97
N TYR A 33 18.01 1.50 -7.24
CA TYR A 33 18.34 1.04 -5.88
C TYR A 33 18.58 -0.48 -5.88
N ASN A 34 17.96 -1.22 -4.94
CA ASN A 34 18.04 -2.68 -4.97
C ASN A 34 16.99 -3.27 -5.91
N GLU A 35 17.35 -4.27 -6.70
CA GLU A 35 16.42 -4.95 -7.61
C GLU A 35 15.51 -5.95 -6.89
N ASN A 36 15.93 -6.43 -5.71
CA ASN A 36 15.23 -7.40 -4.87
C ASN A 36 15.54 -7.14 -3.38
N PHE A 37 15.13 -8.06 -2.52
CA PHE A 37 15.31 -7.97 -1.07
C PHE A 37 16.62 -8.56 -0.55
N GLU A 38 17.55 -8.95 -1.42
CA GLU A 38 18.79 -9.61 -1.02
C GLU A 38 19.66 -8.68 -0.15
N GLY A 39 20.08 -9.20 1.01
CA GLY A 39 20.90 -8.45 1.97
C GLY A 39 20.12 -7.39 2.77
N ILE A 40 18.83 -7.20 2.54
CA ILE A 40 18.02 -6.23 3.28
C ILE A 40 17.46 -6.87 4.54
N GLU A 41 17.87 -6.35 5.70
CA GLU A 41 17.23 -6.64 6.99
C GLU A 41 16.15 -5.61 7.29
N SER A 42 14.91 -6.07 7.49
CA SER A 42 13.80 -5.18 7.84
C SER A 42 12.93 -5.78 8.94
N ASP A 43 12.26 -4.91 9.69
CA ASP A 43 11.22 -5.29 10.64
C ASP A 43 9.84 -5.24 9.96
N VAL A 44 9.68 -4.39 8.95
CA VAL A 44 8.46 -4.20 8.19
C VAL A 44 8.77 -3.80 6.74
N ILE A 45 7.89 -4.21 5.83
CA ILE A 45 7.91 -3.80 4.42
C ILE A 45 6.78 -2.79 4.20
N ILE A 46 7.07 -1.71 3.47
CA ILE A 46 6.05 -0.75 3.04
C ILE A 46 6.10 -0.63 1.52
N ASP A 47 4.99 -0.98 0.85
CA ASP A 47 4.89 -1.04 -0.60
C ASP A 47 4.05 0.10 -1.18
N PHE A 48 4.70 1.00 -1.92
CA PHE A 48 4.12 2.05 -2.77
C PHE A 48 4.68 1.93 -4.20
N SER A 49 4.61 0.74 -4.77
CA SER A 49 5.28 0.46 -6.04
C SER A 49 4.31 0.15 -7.19
N HIS A 50 4.65 -0.77 -8.02
CA HIS A 50 3.83 -1.29 -9.11
C HIS A 50 3.27 -2.66 -8.73
N HIS A 51 2.05 -2.98 -9.13
CA HIS A 51 1.36 -4.22 -8.79
C HIS A 51 2.20 -5.48 -9.03
N SER A 52 2.98 -5.51 -10.12
CA SER A 52 3.83 -6.66 -10.44
C SER A 52 4.92 -6.97 -9.39
N ASN A 53 5.23 -6.06 -8.48
CA ASN A 53 6.17 -6.34 -7.40
C ASN A 53 5.60 -7.28 -6.33
N ILE A 54 4.30 -7.57 -6.36
CA ILE A 54 3.66 -8.50 -5.43
C ILE A 54 4.32 -9.88 -5.45
N PHE A 55 4.79 -10.35 -6.60
CA PHE A 55 5.49 -11.64 -6.71
C PHE A 55 6.77 -11.66 -5.86
N LYS A 56 7.58 -10.61 -5.92
CA LYS A 56 8.80 -10.48 -5.11
C LYS A 56 8.48 -10.31 -3.62
N ILE A 57 7.48 -9.50 -3.31
CA ILE A 57 7.02 -9.27 -1.94
C ILE A 57 6.51 -10.56 -1.32
N HIS A 58 5.68 -11.30 -2.05
CA HIS A 58 5.11 -12.57 -1.59
C HIS A 58 6.20 -13.59 -1.28
N GLU A 59 7.16 -13.80 -2.18
CA GLU A 59 8.29 -14.71 -1.94
C GLU A 59 9.11 -14.31 -0.72
N TYR A 60 9.38 -13.01 -0.56
CA TYR A 60 10.14 -12.49 0.57
C TYR A 60 9.39 -12.67 1.89
N VAL A 61 8.11 -12.29 1.95
CA VAL A 61 7.27 -12.42 3.14
C VAL A 61 7.09 -13.89 3.52
N LYS A 62 6.85 -14.77 2.56
CA LYS A 62 6.74 -16.21 2.78
C LYS A 62 7.99 -16.80 3.43
N LYS A 63 9.18 -16.30 3.06
CA LYS A 63 10.46 -16.75 3.57
C LYS A 63 10.83 -16.14 4.93
N THR A 64 10.46 -14.88 5.17
CA THR A 64 10.96 -14.12 6.31
C THR A 64 9.90 -13.87 7.38
N HIS A 65 8.62 -14.07 7.08
CA HIS A 65 7.46 -13.78 7.93
C HIS A 65 7.39 -12.33 8.41
N LYS A 66 7.96 -11.38 7.64
CA LYS A 66 7.97 -9.97 8.00
C LYS A 66 6.63 -9.31 7.69
N PRO A 67 6.11 -8.47 8.61
CA PRO A 67 4.90 -7.69 8.37
C PRO A 67 5.00 -6.83 7.12
N VAL A 68 3.88 -6.64 6.42
CA VAL A 68 3.83 -5.84 5.21
C VAL A 68 2.63 -4.89 5.17
N VAL A 69 2.89 -3.64 4.77
CA VAL A 69 1.88 -2.63 4.43
C VAL A 69 1.87 -2.48 2.92
N ILE A 70 0.72 -2.72 2.31
CA ILE A 70 0.54 -2.65 0.85
C ILE A 70 -0.39 -1.49 0.52
N ALA A 71 0.13 -0.48 -0.16
CA ALA A 71 -0.59 0.68 -0.68
C ALA A 71 -0.65 0.70 -2.22
N THR A 72 -0.02 -0.26 -2.87
CA THR A 72 -0.08 -0.46 -4.32
C THR A 72 -1.48 -0.87 -4.73
N THR A 73 -1.93 -0.38 -5.89
CA THR A 73 -3.25 -0.63 -6.48
C THR A 73 -3.13 -1.16 -7.90
N GLY A 74 -4.24 -1.59 -8.49
CA GLY A 74 -4.26 -2.04 -9.89
C GLY A 74 -3.84 -3.50 -10.07
N TYR A 75 -3.98 -4.32 -9.04
CA TYR A 75 -3.74 -5.76 -9.10
C TYR A 75 -4.72 -6.45 -10.04
N THR A 76 -4.23 -7.43 -10.82
CA THR A 76 -5.08 -8.43 -11.49
C THR A 76 -5.71 -9.37 -10.46
N GLU A 77 -6.63 -10.22 -10.89
CA GLU A 77 -7.24 -11.23 -10.00
C GLU A 77 -6.20 -12.17 -9.41
N ASP A 78 -5.29 -12.70 -10.24
CA ASP A 78 -4.20 -13.59 -9.81
C ASP A 78 -3.24 -12.89 -8.83
N GLU A 79 -2.90 -11.63 -9.07
CA GLU A 79 -2.05 -10.84 -8.17
C GLU A 79 -2.76 -10.55 -6.83
N MET A 80 -4.07 -10.32 -6.85
CA MET A 80 -4.86 -10.14 -5.64
C MET A 80 -4.94 -11.41 -4.80
N GLU A 81 -4.91 -12.58 -5.42
CA GLU A 81 -4.79 -13.85 -4.70
C GLU A 81 -3.49 -13.92 -3.90
N LEU A 82 -2.37 -13.45 -4.49
CA LEU A 82 -1.09 -13.37 -3.76
C LEU A 82 -1.15 -12.37 -2.60
N VAL A 83 -1.79 -11.20 -2.79
CA VAL A 83 -2.01 -10.24 -1.69
C VAL A 83 -2.80 -10.89 -0.55
N ASN A 84 -3.85 -11.63 -0.87
CA ASN A 84 -4.68 -12.32 0.11
C ASN A 84 -3.96 -13.48 0.78
N ASP A 85 -3.05 -14.17 0.09
CA ASP A 85 -2.28 -15.29 0.62
C ASP A 85 -1.22 -14.85 1.64
N LEU A 86 -0.73 -13.61 1.54
CA LEU A 86 0.27 -13.06 2.48
C LEU A 86 -0.14 -13.21 3.95
N LYS A 87 -1.43 -13.11 4.28
CA LYS A 87 -1.97 -13.27 5.64
C LYS A 87 -1.66 -14.63 6.27
N ASN A 88 -1.34 -15.63 5.45
CA ASN A 88 -0.96 -16.96 5.92
C ASN A 88 0.48 -17.01 6.45
N TYR A 89 1.28 -15.99 6.15
CA TYR A 89 2.71 -15.93 6.48
C TYR A 89 3.06 -14.81 7.45
N ALA A 90 2.38 -13.66 7.39
CA ALA A 90 2.71 -12.50 8.21
C ALA A 90 1.49 -11.58 8.42
N PRO A 91 1.56 -10.64 9.39
CA PRO A 91 0.61 -9.54 9.47
C PRO A 91 0.61 -8.68 8.21
N VAL A 92 -0.58 -8.43 7.64
CA VAL A 92 -0.76 -7.64 6.41
C VAL A 92 -1.74 -6.50 6.66
N LEU A 93 -1.33 -5.29 6.26
CA LEU A 93 -2.23 -4.16 6.11
C LEU A 93 -2.31 -3.80 4.62
N TYR A 94 -3.43 -4.09 4.00
CA TYR A 94 -3.71 -3.68 2.61
C TYR A 94 -4.79 -2.60 2.57
N SER A 95 -4.52 -1.51 1.86
CA SER A 95 -5.53 -0.50 1.55
C SER A 95 -5.27 0.12 0.18
N SER A 96 -6.31 0.28 -0.60
CA SER A 96 -6.25 1.02 -1.87
C SER A 96 -6.11 2.53 -1.68
N ASN A 97 -6.29 3.02 -0.45
CA ASN A 97 -6.19 4.44 -0.14
C ASN A 97 -5.83 4.67 1.34
N PHE A 98 -4.76 5.40 1.57
CA PHE A 98 -4.28 5.83 2.88
C PHE A 98 -4.53 7.33 3.14
N SER A 99 -5.23 8.05 2.24
CA SER A 99 -5.59 9.44 2.46
C SER A 99 -6.67 9.58 3.53
N LEU A 100 -6.35 10.28 4.62
CA LEU A 100 -7.32 10.55 5.68
C LEU A 100 -8.56 11.28 5.15
N GLY A 101 -8.39 12.24 4.22
CA GLY A 101 -9.50 12.97 3.61
C GLY A 101 -10.46 12.08 2.84
N VAL A 102 -9.93 11.14 2.04
CA VAL A 102 -10.75 10.18 1.29
C VAL A 102 -11.43 9.18 2.22
N ILE A 103 -10.74 8.73 3.27
CA ILE A 103 -11.34 7.81 4.26
C ILE A 103 -12.52 8.48 4.97
N LEU A 104 -12.37 9.74 5.40
CA LEU A 104 -13.43 10.50 6.04
C LEU A 104 -14.60 10.78 5.08
N MET A 105 -14.30 11.16 3.84
CA MET A 105 -15.33 11.36 2.81
C MET A 105 -16.12 10.08 2.54
N ASN A 106 -15.44 8.96 2.36
CA ASN A 106 -16.09 7.66 2.17
C ASN A 106 -16.97 7.26 3.36
N ARG A 107 -16.54 7.58 4.59
CA ARG A 107 -17.33 7.37 5.79
C ARG A 107 -18.61 8.21 5.77
N VAL A 108 -18.50 9.50 5.50
CA VAL A 108 -19.64 10.42 5.40
C VAL A 108 -20.62 9.95 4.32
N VAL A 109 -20.13 9.63 3.12
CA VAL A 109 -20.97 9.12 2.02
C VAL A 109 -21.70 7.84 2.43
N ARG A 110 -21.02 6.90 3.07
CA ARG A 110 -21.61 5.65 3.54
C ARG A 110 -22.72 5.85 4.58
N GLU A 111 -22.55 6.81 5.47
CA GLU A 111 -23.53 7.12 6.52
C GLU A 111 -24.75 7.89 5.98
N ILE A 112 -24.53 8.81 5.03
CA ILE A 112 -25.59 9.72 4.56
C ILE A 112 -26.38 9.17 3.36
N SER A 113 -25.72 8.47 2.43
CA SER A 113 -26.39 7.99 1.19
C SER A 113 -27.61 7.11 1.44
N PRO A 114 -27.63 6.19 2.41
CA PRO A 114 -28.83 5.38 2.69
C PRO A 114 -30.03 6.22 3.13
N ILE A 115 -29.80 7.35 3.82
CA ILE A 115 -30.84 8.24 4.31
C ILE A 115 -31.39 9.08 3.14
N LEU A 116 -30.49 9.61 2.30
CA LEU A 116 -30.88 10.49 1.19
C LEU A 116 -31.59 9.75 0.05
N ARG A 117 -31.20 8.52 -0.26
CA ARG A 117 -31.71 7.76 -1.42
C ARG A 117 -33.22 7.55 -1.43
N GLU A 118 -33.91 7.72 -0.29
CA GLU A 118 -35.37 7.60 -0.22
C GLU A 118 -36.11 8.78 -0.82
N SER A 119 -35.44 9.96 -0.88
CA SER A 119 -36.09 11.20 -1.30
C SER A 119 -35.24 12.04 -2.27
N PHE A 120 -34.02 11.63 -2.56
CA PHE A 120 -33.08 12.37 -3.38
C PHE A 120 -32.32 11.41 -4.33
N ASP A 121 -31.98 11.91 -5.52
CA ASP A 121 -30.98 11.29 -6.37
C ASP A 121 -29.59 11.64 -5.84
N VAL A 122 -28.73 10.62 -5.68
CA VAL A 122 -27.37 10.79 -5.16
C VAL A 122 -26.36 10.47 -6.24
N GLU A 123 -25.55 11.44 -6.60
CA GLU A 123 -24.44 11.30 -7.53
C GLU A 123 -23.11 11.51 -6.84
N LEU A 124 -22.10 10.70 -7.16
CA LEU A 124 -20.72 10.88 -6.74
C LEU A 124 -19.85 11.22 -7.95
N ILE A 125 -19.25 12.41 -7.95
CA ILE A 125 -18.34 12.85 -9.01
C ILE A 125 -16.93 12.90 -8.43
N GLU A 126 -16.03 12.08 -9.01
CA GLU A 126 -14.62 12.02 -8.63
C GLU A 126 -13.77 12.55 -9.80
N LYS A 127 -12.85 13.46 -9.51
CA LYS A 127 -11.91 13.99 -10.51
C LYS A 127 -10.49 13.65 -10.09
N HIS A 128 -9.82 12.87 -10.92
CA HIS A 128 -8.42 12.51 -10.75
C HIS A 128 -7.54 13.23 -11.78
N HIS A 129 -6.28 13.46 -11.43
CA HIS A 129 -5.30 13.96 -12.38
C HIS A 129 -4.89 12.85 -13.36
N ASN A 130 -4.49 13.23 -14.59
CA ASN A 130 -4.14 12.31 -15.68
C ASN A 130 -2.78 11.59 -15.53
N LYS A 131 -2.14 11.67 -14.37
CA LYS A 131 -0.80 11.10 -14.14
C LYS A 131 -0.83 9.84 -13.25
N LYS A 132 -1.95 9.12 -13.32
CA LYS A 132 -2.08 7.82 -12.65
C LYS A 132 -1.88 6.71 -13.65
#